data_af3e640dbf1f682679586ddbb59db92b
#
_entry.id   af3e640dbf1f682679586ddbb59db92b
#
_cell.length_a   1.000
_cell.length_b   1.000
_cell.length_c   1.000
_cell.angle_alpha   90.00
_cell.angle_beta   90.00
_cell.angle_gamma   90.00
#
_symmetry.space_group_name_H-M   'P 1'
#
loop_
_entity.id
_entity.type
_entity.pdbx_description
1 polymer ?
#
loop_
_entity_poly.entity_id
_entity_poly.type
_entity_poly.pdbx_seq_one_letter_code
_entity_poly.pdbx_strand_id
1 'polypeptide(L)'
;MGKKIMVIDDSSAIRQIVSLTLSSSGYDTIEAVDGVNALSKLDGSEIDLFVCDVNMPNMNGIEFLQAVKSDSKYESYRFTPIIMLTTESGEDMKLKGKEAGAKAWLVKPFQPETLIEAVKKLIP
;
A
#
# COMPACT_ATOMS: atom_id res chain seq x y z
N MET A 1 17.58 -8.59 -8.59
CA MET A 1 16.46 -8.89 -7.72
C MET A 1 15.82 -7.63 -7.22
N GLY A 2 14.60 -7.42 -7.61
CA GLY A 2 13.87 -6.23 -7.23
C GLY A 2 13.27 -6.35 -5.85
N LYS A 3 13.01 -5.21 -5.23
CA LYS A 3 12.16 -5.15 -4.05
C LYS A 3 10.75 -5.53 -4.45
N LYS A 4 10.02 -6.19 -3.55
CA LYS A 4 8.65 -6.63 -3.80
C LYS A 4 7.65 -5.67 -3.14
N ILE A 5 6.69 -5.20 -3.93
CA ILE A 5 5.67 -4.26 -3.48
C ILE A 5 4.30 -4.89 -3.67
N MET A 6 3.49 -4.90 -2.60
CA MET A 6 2.11 -5.36 -2.71
C MET A 6 1.21 -4.17 -3.02
N VAL A 7 0.46 -4.26 -4.12
CA VAL A 7 -0.48 -3.22 -4.57
C VAL A 7 -1.88 -3.67 -4.21
N ILE A 8 -2.55 -2.91 -3.36
CA ILE A 8 -3.88 -3.24 -2.82
C ILE A 8 -4.87 -2.17 -3.25
N ASP A 9 -5.78 -2.53 -4.14
CA ASP A 9 -6.80 -1.61 -4.66
C ASP A 9 -7.94 -2.44 -5.25
N ASP A 10 -9.18 -2.04 -4.98
CA ASP A 10 -10.35 -2.76 -5.51
C ASP A 10 -10.61 -2.44 -6.99
N SER A 11 -10.03 -1.37 -7.52
CA SER A 11 -10.11 -1.03 -8.92
C SER A 11 -9.03 -1.75 -9.72
N SER A 12 -9.43 -2.65 -10.63
CA SER A 12 -8.46 -3.37 -11.46
C SER A 12 -7.67 -2.42 -12.36
N ALA A 13 -8.30 -1.34 -12.84
CA ALA A 13 -7.63 -0.35 -13.68
C ALA A 13 -6.52 0.36 -12.90
N ILE A 14 -6.79 0.78 -11.67
CA ILE A 14 -5.80 1.46 -10.83
C ILE A 14 -4.67 0.48 -10.45
N ARG A 15 -5.02 -0.77 -10.07
CA ARG A 15 -4.01 -1.78 -9.76
C ARG A 15 -3.05 -1.98 -10.92
N GLN A 16 -3.58 -2.08 -12.15
CA GLN A 16 -2.75 -2.27 -13.33
C GLN A 16 -1.83 -1.08 -13.58
N ILE A 17 -2.33 0.14 -13.42
CA ILE A 17 -1.54 1.36 -13.61
C ILE A 17 -0.41 1.41 -12.58
N VAL A 18 -0.73 1.17 -11.32
CA VAL A 18 0.26 1.20 -10.24
C VAL A 18 1.31 0.09 -10.44
N SER A 19 0.86 -1.13 -10.72
CA SER A 19 1.76 -2.26 -10.92
C SER A 19 2.68 -2.04 -12.11
N LEU A 20 2.15 -1.53 -13.22
CA LEU A 20 2.96 -1.25 -14.40
C LEU A 20 4.00 -0.14 -14.11
N THR A 21 3.58 0.92 -13.42
CA THR A 21 4.48 2.01 -13.05
C THR A 21 5.65 1.47 -12.21
N LEU A 22 5.34 0.64 -11.21
CA LEU A 22 6.35 0.09 -10.33
C LEU A 22 7.27 -0.91 -11.06
N SER A 23 6.69 -1.81 -11.85
CA SER A 23 7.50 -2.82 -12.56
C SER A 23 8.40 -2.17 -13.60
N SER A 24 7.95 -1.08 -14.22
CA SER A 24 8.77 -0.32 -15.17
C SER A 24 9.97 0.34 -14.49
N SER A 25 9.93 0.51 -13.18
CA SER A 25 11.03 1.06 -12.39
C SER A 25 11.87 -0.02 -11.71
N GLY A 26 11.64 -1.29 -12.04
CA GLY A 26 12.46 -2.39 -11.54
C GLY A 26 11.96 -3.07 -10.29
N TYR A 27 10.74 -2.76 -9.83
CA TYR A 27 10.17 -3.42 -8.66
C TYR A 27 9.31 -4.62 -9.07
N ASP A 28 9.33 -5.67 -8.24
CA ASP A 28 8.40 -6.79 -8.40
C ASP A 28 7.09 -6.43 -7.71
N THR A 29 5.97 -6.82 -8.29
CA THR A 29 4.66 -6.50 -7.73
C THR A 29 3.83 -7.74 -7.48
N ILE A 30 3.00 -7.68 -6.43
CA ILE A 30 1.95 -8.65 -6.16
C ILE A 30 0.68 -7.84 -5.91
N GLU A 31 -0.47 -8.32 -6.36
CA GLU A 31 -1.71 -7.56 -6.29
C GLU A 31 -2.70 -8.19 -5.33
N ALA A 32 -3.49 -7.34 -4.67
CA ALA A 32 -4.61 -7.75 -3.84
C ALA A 32 -5.80 -6.83 -4.12
N VAL A 33 -7.01 -7.38 -4.00
CA VAL A 33 -8.22 -6.65 -4.39
C VAL A 33 -8.86 -5.87 -3.23
N ASP A 34 -8.53 -6.21 -1.99
CA ASP A 34 -8.97 -5.49 -0.79
C ASP A 34 -8.08 -5.88 0.39
N GLY A 35 -8.40 -5.33 1.57
CA GLY A 35 -7.61 -5.59 2.76
C GLY A 35 -7.66 -7.05 3.21
N VAL A 36 -8.80 -7.69 3.12
CA VAL A 36 -8.95 -9.11 3.50
C VAL A 36 -8.10 -9.99 2.59
N ASN A 37 -8.19 -9.77 1.28
CA ASN A 37 -7.39 -10.50 0.30
C ASN A 37 -5.89 -10.27 0.54
N ALA A 38 -5.52 -9.02 0.82
CA ALA A 38 -4.12 -8.68 1.12
C ALA A 38 -3.61 -9.46 2.34
N LEU A 39 -4.37 -9.46 3.43
CA LEU A 39 -3.98 -10.20 4.63
C LEU A 39 -3.80 -11.70 4.35
N SER A 40 -4.65 -12.27 3.50
CA SER A 40 -4.56 -13.69 3.17
C SER A 40 -3.28 -14.04 2.39
N LYS A 41 -2.65 -13.03 1.79
CA LYS A 41 -1.40 -13.21 1.04
C LYS A 41 -0.15 -12.95 1.89
N LEU A 42 -0.31 -12.52 3.13
CA LEU A 42 0.80 -12.32 4.06
C LEU A 42 1.13 -13.66 4.76
N ASP A 43 1.85 -14.50 4.05
CA ASP A 43 2.15 -15.87 4.44
C ASP A 43 3.59 -16.07 4.91
N GLY A 44 4.27 -14.97 5.21
CA GLY A 44 5.68 -14.99 5.60
C GLY A 44 6.63 -14.66 4.48
N SER A 45 6.14 -14.58 3.22
CA SER A 45 6.99 -14.17 2.11
C SER A 45 7.36 -12.69 2.24
N GLU A 46 8.50 -12.32 1.68
CA GLU A 46 9.02 -10.96 1.82
C GLU A 46 8.21 -9.95 1.03
N ILE A 47 7.76 -8.91 1.71
CA ILE A 47 7.11 -7.74 1.12
C ILE A 47 7.87 -6.52 1.65
N ASP A 48 8.38 -5.70 0.75
CA ASP A 48 9.21 -4.55 1.13
C ASP A 48 8.40 -3.27 1.32
N LEU A 49 7.21 -3.19 0.70
CA LEU A 49 6.36 -2.01 0.76
C LEU A 49 4.93 -2.39 0.40
N PHE A 50 3.97 -1.70 1.01
CA PHE A 50 2.56 -1.77 0.61
C PHE A 50 2.16 -0.46 -0.04
N VAL A 51 1.46 -0.53 -1.17
CA VAL A 51 0.77 0.61 -1.78
C VAL A 51 -0.70 0.27 -1.71
N CYS A 52 -1.47 0.99 -0.92
CA CYS A 52 -2.81 0.59 -0.52
C CYS A 52 -3.83 1.72 -0.69
N ASP A 53 -4.93 1.42 -1.38
CA ASP A 53 -6.06 2.32 -1.46
C ASP A 53 -6.75 2.39 -0.10
N VAL A 54 -7.31 3.54 0.23
CA VAL A 54 -8.06 3.70 1.49
C VAL A 54 -9.48 3.16 1.35
N ASN A 55 -10.18 3.51 0.28
CA ASN A 55 -11.60 3.18 0.12
C ASN A 55 -11.80 1.86 -0.62
N MET A 56 -11.96 0.78 0.13
CA MET A 56 -12.17 -0.57 -0.41
C MET A 56 -13.30 -1.26 0.34
N PRO A 57 -14.03 -2.20 -0.32
CA PRO A 57 -15.03 -3.01 0.39
C PRO A 57 -14.35 -3.99 1.35
N ASN A 58 -15.14 -4.54 2.26
CA ASN A 58 -14.76 -5.56 3.25
C ASN A 58 -13.78 -5.06 4.31
N MET A 59 -12.65 -4.52 3.90
CA MET A 59 -11.65 -3.94 4.81
C MET A 59 -10.97 -2.80 4.07
N ASN A 60 -11.09 -1.59 4.60
CA ASN A 60 -10.45 -0.41 4.02
C ASN A 60 -8.95 -0.37 4.33
N GLY A 61 -8.25 0.58 3.70
CA GLY A 61 -6.80 0.67 3.84
C GLY A 61 -6.33 0.99 5.26
N ILE A 62 -7.08 1.80 6.00
CA ILE A 62 -6.74 2.12 7.38
C ILE A 62 -6.88 0.89 8.27
N GLU A 63 -7.96 0.13 8.08
CA GLU A 63 -8.18 -1.12 8.82
C GLU A 63 -7.09 -2.15 8.51
N PHE A 64 -6.71 -2.26 7.24
CA PHE A 64 -5.61 -3.14 6.83
C PHE A 64 -4.31 -2.75 7.54
N LEU A 65 -3.99 -1.46 7.51
CA LEU A 65 -2.78 -0.94 8.15
C LEU A 65 -2.78 -1.24 9.65
N GLN A 66 -3.91 -1.01 10.32
CA GLN A 66 -4.05 -1.29 11.74
C GLN A 66 -3.84 -2.78 12.05
N ALA A 67 -4.41 -3.67 11.23
CA ALA A 67 -4.27 -5.11 11.41
C ALA A 67 -2.80 -5.53 11.27
N VAL A 68 -2.11 -5.04 10.26
CA VAL A 68 -0.71 -5.38 10.03
C VAL A 68 0.17 -4.90 11.18
N LYS A 69 -0.12 -3.72 11.71
CA LYS A 69 0.71 -3.11 12.77
C LYS A 69 0.45 -3.68 14.16
N SER A 70 -0.76 -4.18 14.42
CA SER A 70 -1.16 -4.58 15.78
C SER A 70 -1.38 -6.07 15.99
N ASP A 71 -1.69 -6.84 14.95
CA ASP A 71 -1.97 -8.27 15.08
C ASP A 71 -0.66 -9.06 15.03
N SER A 72 -0.41 -9.87 16.06
CA SER A 72 0.81 -10.67 16.14
C SER A 72 0.95 -11.67 14.99
N LYS A 73 -0.15 -12.06 14.37
CA LYS A 73 -0.15 -12.93 13.19
C LYS A 73 0.66 -12.33 12.03
N TYR A 74 0.70 -11.01 11.95
CA TYR A 74 1.40 -10.30 10.89
C TYR A 74 2.65 -9.57 11.38
N GLU A 75 3.23 -10.05 12.47
CA GLU A 75 4.36 -9.40 13.14
C GLU A 75 5.54 -9.14 12.21
N SER A 76 5.82 -10.08 11.28
CA SER A 76 6.95 -9.91 10.34
C SER A 76 6.76 -8.73 9.38
N TYR A 77 5.54 -8.20 9.27
CA TYR A 77 5.23 -7.06 8.39
C TYR A 77 5.02 -5.75 9.16
N ARG A 78 5.20 -5.78 10.48
CA ARG A 78 4.91 -4.63 11.35
C ARG A 78 5.63 -3.36 10.91
N PHE A 79 6.87 -3.48 10.48
CA PHE A 79 7.69 -2.33 10.10
C PHE A 79 7.76 -2.11 8.59
N THR A 80 7.02 -2.88 7.80
CA THR A 80 6.95 -2.67 6.37
C THR A 80 6.24 -1.34 6.08
N PRO A 81 6.87 -0.42 5.34
CA PRO A 81 6.24 0.88 5.08
C PRO A 81 5.02 0.76 4.19
N ILE A 82 4.08 1.68 4.38
CA ILE A 82 2.82 1.72 3.64
C ILE A 82 2.61 3.10 3.06
N ILE A 83 2.34 3.15 1.75
CA ILE A 83 1.90 4.36 1.06
C ILE A 83 0.40 4.23 0.85
N MET A 84 -0.37 5.23 1.30
CA MET A 84 -1.81 5.26 1.07
C MET A 84 -2.14 6.03 -0.20
N LEU A 85 -3.04 5.48 -1.02
CA LEU A 85 -3.58 6.14 -2.20
C LEU A 85 -5.07 6.36 -1.96
N THR A 86 -5.57 7.56 -2.25
CA THR A 86 -6.98 7.86 -2.01
C THR A 86 -7.48 8.99 -2.89
N THR A 87 -8.79 9.01 -3.16
CA THR A 87 -9.46 10.18 -3.75
C THR A 87 -9.78 11.21 -2.67
N GLU A 88 -9.66 10.83 -1.41
CA GLU A 88 -9.94 11.71 -0.26
C GLU A 88 -8.74 12.61 0.02
N SER A 89 -8.96 13.92 0.03
CA SER A 89 -7.92 14.89 0.37
C SER A 89 -8.13 15.52 1.74
N GLY A 90 -9.15 15.05 2.49
CA GLY A 90 -9.47 15.61 3.78
C GLY A 90 -8.39 15.39 4.84
N GLU A 91 -8.16 16.40 5.65
CA GLU A 91 -7.15 16.35 6.71
C GLU A 91 -7.44 15.22 7.72
N ASP A 92 -8.72 14.96 8.01
CA ASP A 92 -9.10 13.94 8.99
C ASP A 92 -8.66 12.54 8.54
N MET A 93 -8.88 12.19 7.27
CA MET A 93 -8.48 10.89 6.75
C MET A 93 -6.96 10.77 6.68
N LYS A 94 -6.29 11.84 6.28
CA LYS A 94 -4.84 11.88 6.23
C LYS A 94 -4.25 11.72 7.63
N LEU A 95 -4.84 12.36 8.61
CA LEU A 95 -4.40 12.26 10.00
C LEU A 95 -4.59 10.83 10.53
N LYS A 96 -5.73 10.21 10.24
CA LYS A 96 -5.99 8.83 10.64
C LYS A 96 -4.96 7.87 10.05
N GLY A 97 -4.62 8.04 8.76
CA GLY A 97 -3.62 7.24 8.11
C GLY A 97 -2.25 7.42 8.75
N LYS A 98 -1.89 8.65 9.03
CA LYS A 98 -0.62 8.97 9.68
C LYS A 98 -0.53 8.38 11.09
N GLU A 99 -1.60 8.52 11.87
CA GLU A 99 -1.66 7.95 13.22
C GLU A 99 -1.59 6.43 13.20
N ALA A 100 -2.17 5.80 12.18
CA ALA A 100 -2.11 4.35 12.02
C ALA A 100 -0.74 3.87 11.53
N GLY A 101 0.12 4.78 11.08
CA GLY A 101 1.49 4.46 10.71
C GLY A 101 1.81 4.52 9.23
N ALA A 102 0.94 5.09 8.39
CA ALA A 102 1.25 5.29 6.97
C ALA A 102 2.42 6.25 6.82
N LYS A 103 3.37 5.90 5.95
CA LYS A 103 4.58 6.69 5.75
C LYS A 103 4.45 7.74 4.66
N ALA A 104 3.51 7.57 3.74
CA ALA A 104 3.22 8.54 2.69
C ALA A 104 1.74 8.48 2.35
N TRP A 105 1.24 9.54 1.78
CA TRP A 105 -0.17 9.71 1.43
C TRP A 105 -0.25 10.43 0.09
N LEU A 106 -0.80 9.76 -0.93
CA LEU A 106 -0.94 10.33 -2.26
C LEU A 106 -2.41 10.41 -2.63
N VAL A 107 -2.81 11.53 -3.23
CA VAL A 107 -4.18 11.77 -3.67
C VAL A 107 -4.29 11.41 -5.15
N LYS A 108 -5.31 10.64 -5.50
CA LYS A 108 -5.60 10.28 -6.90
C LYS A 108 -6.32 11.43 -7.59
N PRO A 109 -6.05 11.71 -8.86
CA PRO A 109 -5.02 11.09 -9.67
C PRO A 109 -3.63 11.58 -9.28
N PHE A 110 -2.65 10.70 -9.29
CA PHE A 110 -1.26 11.05 -8.97
C PHE A 110 -0.39 10.93 -10.21
N GLN A 111 0.74 11.64 -10.20
CA GLN A 111 1.74 11.49 -11.26
C GLN A 111 2.58 10.24 -10.98
N PRO A 112 2.90 9.43 -12.01
CA PRO A 112 3.76 8.26 -11.80
C PRO A 112 5.08 8.60 -11.12
N GLU A 113 5.69 9.72 -11.47
CA GLU A 113 6.95 10.18 -10.87
C GLU A 113 6.81 10.41 -9.38
N THR A 114 5.66 10.93 -8.92
CA THR A 114 5.39 11.17 -7.50
C THR A 114 5.36 9.87 -6.73
N LEU A 115 4.71 8.85 -7.29
CA LEU A 115 4.67 7.53 -6.66
C LEU A 115 6.08 6.94 -6.56
N ILE A 116 6.85 6.98 -7.64
CA ILE A 116 8.20 6.43 -7.66
C ILE A 116 9.11 7.16 -6.66
N GLU A 117 9.00 8.49 -6.57
CA GLU A 117 9.76 9.25 -5.58
C GLU A 117 9.45 8.80 -4.16
N ALA A 118 8.17 8.61 -3.83
CA ALA A 118 7.75 8.16 -2.51
C ALA A 118 8.30 6.76 -2.21
N VAL A 119 8.23 5.86 -3.20
CA VAL A 119 8.76 4.50 -3.05
C VAL A 119 10.26 4.55 -2.78
N LYS A 120 11.02 5.32 -3.55
CA LYS A 120 12.49 5.40 -3.41
C LYS A 120 12.91 5.97 -2.07
N LYS A 121 12.11 6.86 -1.48
CA LYS A 121 12.41 7.40 -0.16
C LYS A 121 12.24 6.35 0.93
N LEU A 122 11.30 5.42 0.77
CA LEU A 122 10.98 4.44 1.79
C LEU A 122 11.76 3.15 1.64
N ILE A 123 12.09 2.76 0.42
CA ILE A 123 12.90 1.56 0.13
C ILE A 123 13.96 1.88 -0.91
N PRO A 124 14.97 2.66 -0.52
CA PRO A 124 16.02 3.11 -1.44
C PRO A 124 16.85 2.00 -2.07
#